data_7158ad3d996b622f8351ace5b27b6998
#
_entry.id   7158ad3d996b622f8351ace5b27b6998
#
_cell.length_a   1.000
_cell.length_b   1.000
_cell.length_c   1.000
_cell.angle_alpha   90.00
_cell.angle_beta   90.00
_cell.angle_gamma   90.00
#
_symmetry.space_group_name_H-M   'P 1'
#
loop_
_entity.id
_entity.type
_entity.pdbx_description
1 polymer ?
#
loop_
_entity_poly.entity_id
_entity_poly.type
_entity_poly.pdbx_seq_one_letter_code
_entity_poly.pdbx_strand_id
1 'polypeptide(L)'
;MATRTSRLFVAIALGALSVASLPPSASAQTSQFYSPPKIIRQGTNTSAVVGTGSVQLKVFVHKNGSVGTVDIEKSTNHGDNAAATEIAKTSTYKPGARDGKPIDAYYTLALKFKGSAVQANTGGSGEMGQATALIRAGKYQDAKTQLQAYLTGHPDDRDAQTMLGVADSYLNDNAGATAAFDAAGSIPDRYKVVAAKAYADGAVEALKAKNNEQAIALSNKALALQANVNTLFIQGTAYGNAQNYPQAIAALEKAKAQATAGHADAATLNAIDGSLATSYIFGGQTDKGVALAQDLKRRDPSNTRIDDTLAAYYNQQAVAAVKAGNKAAAVTDLESAAKAVPSKAVVLYVQAANVLSQGTTVDWKAVKAEADKALAIDANDARANYVAGIALANQSDSKGAIPYLQKAKANMGSDASLGVDIDAALKKLGAAPK
;
A
#
# COMPACT_ATOMS: atom_id res chain seq x y z
N MET A 1 -62.26 8.94 -29.02
CA MET A 1 -61.16 9.90 -28.78
C MET A 1 -60.20 9.23 -27.82
N ALA A 2 -59.15 8.64 -28.34
CA ALA A 2 -58.15 7.94 -27.50
C ALA A 2 -57.00 8.89 -27.26
N THR A 3 -56.91 9.41 -26.04
CA THR A 3 -55.76 10.21 -25.60
C THR A 3 -54.54 9.33 -25.53
N ARG A 4 -53.65 9.45 -26.52
CA ARG A 4 -52.32 8.91 -26.48
C ARG A 4 -51.55 9.66 -25.39
N THR A 5 -51.40 9.05 -24.22
CA THR A 5 -50.40 9.46 -23.21
C THR A 5 -49.02 9.21 -23.81
N SER A 6 -48.40 10.27 -24.33
CA SER A 6 -46.99 10.25 -24.73
C SER A 6 -46.13 9.93 -23.52
N ARG A 7 -45.65 8.71 -23.42
CA ARG A 7 -44.63 8.32 -22.43
C ARG A 7 -43.41 9.22 -22.64
N LEU A 8 -42.96 9.83 -21.56
CA LEU A 8 -41.77 10.67 -21.55
C LEU A 8 -40.54 9.72 -21.65
N PHE A 9 -40.17 9.34 -22.88
CA PHE A 9 -38.87 8.74 -23.12
C PHE A 9 -37.85 9.87 -23.11
N VAL A 10 -37.47 10.31 -21.93
CA VAL A 10 -36.18 10.95 -21.77
C VAL A 10 -35.19 9.77 -21.77
N ALA A 11 -34.46 9.59 -22.83
CA ALA A 11 -33.22 8.84 -22.75
C ALA A 11 -32.42 9.59 -21.69
N ILE A 12 -32.38 9.03 -20.46
CA ILE A 12 -31.34 9.42 -19.54
C ILE A 12 -30.09 9.04 -20.32
N ALA A 13 -29.46 10.06 -20.90
CA ALA A 13 -28.18 9.86 -21.53
C ALA A 13 -27.39 9.09 -20.48
N LEU A 14 -27.12 7.81 -20.77
CA LEU A 14 -26.05 7.13 -20.14
C LEU A 14 -24.88 8.09 -20.27
N GLY A 15 -24.66 8.89 -19.24
CA GLY A 15 -23.30 9.16 -18.93
C GLY A 15 -22.72 7.75 -18.91
N ALA A 16 -22.12 7.38 -20.04
CA ALA A 16 -21.57 6.07 -20.18
C ALA A 16 -21.08 5.73 -18.79
N LEU A 17 -21.52 4.58 -18.23
CA LEU A 17 -20.60 3.88 -17.37
C LEU A 17 -19.34 3.80 -18.25
N SER A 18 -18.71 4.95 -18.48
CA SER A 18 -17.30 4.98 -18.58
C SER A 18 -16.95 4.38 -17.21
N VAL A 19 -16.99 3.06 -17.20
CA VAL A 19 -15.84 2.40 -16.67
C VAL A 19 -14.75 3.15 -17.43
N ALA A 20 -14.43 4.38 -16.97
CA ALA A 20 -13.07 4.64 -16.77
C ALA A 20 -12.71 3.33 -16.09
N SER A 21 -12.27 2.31 -16.86
CA SER A 21 -11.34 1.36 -16.36
C SER A 21 -10.41 2.30 -15.60
N LEU A 22 -10.84 2.57 -14.36
CA LEU A 22 -9.90 3.02 -13.39
C LEU A 22 -8.82 2.00 -13.65
N PRO A 23 -7.71 2.40 -14.31
CA PRO A 23 -6.55 1.56 -14.31
C PRO A 23 -6.54 1.17 -12.86
N PRO A 24 -6.57 -0.14 -12.50
CA PRO A 24 -6.66 -0.51 -11.08
C PRO A 24 -5.87 0.59 -10.46
N SER A 25 -6.54 1.51 -9.75
CA SER A 25 -5.84 2.70 -9.33
C SER A 25 -4.73 2.12 -8.56
N ALA A 26 -3.70 1.87 -9.26
CA ALA A 26 -2.38 1.94 -8.75
C ALA A 26 -2.26 3.42 -8.42
N SER A 27 -3.20 3.92 -7.57
CA SER A 27 -2.83 4.89 -6.62
C SER A 27 -1.65 4.20 -6.01
N ALA A 28 -0.46 4.66 -6.38
CA ALA A 28 0.77 4.21 -5.81
C ALA A 28 0.42 4.00 -4.35
N GLN A 29 0.12 2.74 -4.03
CA GLN A 29 -0.19 2.35 -2.69
C GLN A 29 1.11 2.68 -2.03
N THR A 30 1.20 3.87 -1.49
CA THR A 30 2.11 4.11 -0.41
C THR A 30 1.60 3.16 0.66
N SER A 31 1.92 1.85 0.47
CA SER A 31 1.90 0.93 1.57
C SER A 31 2.61 1.71 2.66
N GLN A 32 2.03 1.77 3.84
CA GLN A 32 2.68 2.44 4.97
C GLN A 32 4.02 1.75 5.17
N PHE A 33 5.06 2.23 4.48
CA PHE A 33 6.37 1.62 4.51
C PHE A 33 6.99 1.98 5.85
N TYR A 34 6.91 1.02 6.76
CA TYR A 34 7.73 1.08 7.95
C TYR A 34 9.18 0.80 7.56
N SER A 35 10.03 1.76 7.79
CA SER A 35 11.48 1.62 7.75
C SER A 35 11.98 1.58 9.19
N PRO A 36 12.54 0.47 9.67
CA PRO A 36 13.10 0.42 11.01
C PRO A 36 14.27 1.38 11.17
N PRO A 37 14.61 1.77 12.40
CA PRO A 37 15.83 2.54 12.65
C PRO A 37 17.05 1.82 12.12
N LYS A 38 18.06 2.58 11.73
CA LYS A 38 19.32 2.03 11.21
C LYS A 38 20.49 2.67 11.93
N ILE A 39 21.52 1.86 12.18
CA ILE A 39 22.80 2.40 12.62
C ILE A 39 23.49 3.07 11.41
N ILE A 40 23.85 4.35 11.53
CA ILE A 40 24.60 5.09 10.52
C ILE A 40 26.10 4.92 10.76
N ARG A 41 26.48 5.01 12.04
CA ARG A 41 27.86 4.85 12.47
C ARG A 41 27.87 4.11 13.79
N GLN A 42 28.62 3.01 13.84
CA GLN A 42 28.82 2.31 15.09
C GLN A 42 29.66 3.17 16.04
N GLY A 43 29.23 3.25 17.29
CA GLY A 43 29.92 3.95 18.34
C GLY A 43 31.19 3.26 18.78
N THR A 44 31.90 3.93 19.65
CA THR A 44 33.12 3.42 20.30
C THR A 44 32.85 3.16 21.77
N ASN A 45 33.69 2.35 22.38
CA ASN A 45 33.68 2.10 23.82
C ASN A 45 35.03 2.49 24.43
N THR A 46 34.98 2.96 25.67
CA THR A 46 36.14 3.18 26.53
C THR A 46 36.26 2.03 27.57
N SER A 47 35.15 1.34 27.82
CA SER A 47 35.12 0.16 28.71
C SER A 47 35.90 -1.00 28.13
N ALA A 48 36.65 -1.72 28.96
CA ALA A 48 37.41 -2.87 28.52
C ALA A 48 36.51 -3.97 27.96
N VAL A 49 36.91 -4.57 26.85
CA VAL A 49 36.35 -5.82 26.32
C VAL A 49 37.03 -7.00 27.01
N VAL A 50 36.29 -7.79 27.77
CA VAL A 50 36.85 -8.77 28.71
C VAL A 50 36.86 -10.18 28.15
N GLY A 51 36.05 -10.47 27.12
CA GLY A 51 35.93 -11.82 26.64
C GLY A 51 35.52 -12.02 25.19
N THR A 52 35.27 -13.27 24.86
CA THR A 52 34.71 -13.67 23.56
C THR A 52 33.24 -13.96 23.76
N GLY A 53 32.37 -13.30 23.04
CA GLY A 53 30.94 -13.50 23.18
C GLY A 53 30.11 -12.59 22.26
N SER A 54 28.79 -12.60 22.47
CA SER A 54 27.87 -11.73 21.80
C SER A 54 26.92 -11.07 22.80
N VAL A 55 26.61 -9.79 22.55
CA VAL A 55 25.62 -9.04 23.31
C VAL A 55 24.60 -8.50 22.32
N GLN A 56 23.33 -8.80 22.55
CA GLN A 56 22.20 -8.28 21.81
C GLN A 56 21.49 -7.22 22.66
N LEU A 57 21.33 -6.04 22.09
CA LEU A 57 20.73 -4.90 22.77
C LEU A 57 19.50 -4.42 22.02
N LYS A 58 18.52 -3.97 22.77
CA LYS A 58 17.35 -3.25 22.26
C LYS A 58 17.57 -1.76 22.53
N VAL A 59 17.72 -1.01 21.45
CA VAL A 59 18.03 0.43 21.47
C VAL A 59 16.78 1.20 21.07
N PHE A 60 16.28 2.07 21.93
CA PHE A 60 15.21 2.98 21.59
C PHE A 60 15.78 4.18 20.83
N VAL A 61 15.37 4.36 19.58
CA VAL A 61 15.82 5.45 18.70
C VAL A 61 14.68 6.43 18.54
N HIS A 62 14.88 7.65 18.99
CA HIS A 62 13.90 8.72 18.83
C HIS A 62 13.78 9.18 17.37
N LYS A 63 12.66 9.80 17.03
CA LYS A 63 12.38 10.35 15.68
C LYS A 63 13.41 11.40 15.20
N ASN A 64 14.21 11.96 16.09
CA ASN A 64 15.32 12.86 15.76
C ASN A 64 16.66 12.12 15.60
N GLY A 65 16.68 10.78 15.73
CA GLY A 65 17.87 9.95 15.65
C GLY A 65 18.67 9.82 16.95
N SER A 66 18.27 10.53 18.04
CA SER A 66 18.93 10.38 19.34
C SER A 66 18.61 9.03 19.98
N VAL A 67 19.53 8.53 20.82
CA VAL A 67 19.38 7.29 21.56
C VAL A 67 18.64 7.57 22.87
N GLY A 68 17.58 6.81 23.13
CA GLY A 68 16.87 6.75 24.41
C GLY A 68 17.38 5.63 25.31
N THR A 69 16.51 4.68 25.67
CA THR A 69 16.89 3.51 26.48
C THR A 69 17.71 2.52 25.66
N VAL A 70 18.62 1.83 26.35
CA VAL A 70 19.43 0.74 25.81
C VAL A 70 19.33 -0.42 26.80
N ASP A 71 18.63 -1.47 26.39
CA ASP A 71 18.39 -2.65 27.22
C ASP A 71 19.13 -3.86 26.63
N ILE A 72 19.71 -4.68 27.48
CA ILE A 72 20.38 -5.93 27.07
C ILE A 72 19.32 -7.03 26.99
N GLU A 73 19.08 -7.55 25.79
CA GLU A 73 18.14 -8.65 25.60
C GLU A 73 18.79 -10.02 25.79
N LYS A 74 20.03 -10.17 25.31
CA LYS A 74 20.80 -11.43 25.42
C LYS A 74 22.28 -11.09 25.55
N SER A 75 22.99 -11.85 26.40
CA SER A 75 24.43 -11.75 26.50
C SER A 75 25.01 -13.14 26.77
N THR A 76 26.00 -13.55 26.00
CA THR A 76 26.75 -14.75 26.20
C THR A 76 28.03 -14.52 27.06
N ASN A 77 28.38 -13.24 27.27
CA ASN A 77 29.47 -12.82 28.14
C ASN A 77 29.11 -11.51 28.84
N HIS A 78 28.73 -11.59 30.09
CA HIS A 78 28.29 -10.43 30.89
C HIS A 78 29.39 -9.39 31.10
N GLY A 79 30.67 -9.77 31.01
CA GLY A 79 31.80 -8.87 31.11
C GLY A 79 31.86 -7.80 30.00
N ASP A 80 31.25 -8.10 28.84
CA ASP A 80 31.25 -7.19 27.70
C ASP A 80 29.98 -6.28 27.63
N ASN A 81 29.08 -6.43 28.60
CA ASN A 81 27.80 -5.71 28.62
C ASN A 81 27.99 -4.19 28.70
N ALA A 82 28.95 -3.72 29.48
CA ALA A 82 29.26 -2.29 29.61
C ALA A 82 29.76 -1.71 28.29
N ALA A 83 30.72 -2.37 27.66
CA ALA A 83 31.26 -1.98 26.37
C ALA A 83 30.16 -1.98 25.27
N ALA A 84 29.30 -3.01 25.28
CA ALA A 84 28.18 -3.09 24.34
C ALA A 84 27.19 -1.93 24.51
N THR A 85 26.83 -1.59 25.74
CA THR A 85 25.91 -0.50 26.05
C THR A 85 26.53 0.85 25.67
N GLU A 86 27.81 1.04 25.89
CA GLU A 86 28.53 2.25 25.51
C GLU A 86 28.58 2.43 23.98
N ILE A 87 28.90 1.35 23.25
CA ILE A 87 28.86 1.33 21.79
C ILE A 87 27.45 1.71 21.30
N ALA A 88 26.40 1.13 21.85
CA ALA A 88 25.03 1.45 21.48
C ALA A 88 24.69 2.92 21.70
N LYS A 89 25.08 3.49 22.85
CA LYS A 89 24.82 4.89 23.21
C LYS A 89 25.61 5.90 22.37
N THR A 90 26.81 5.56 21.97
CA THR A 90 27.71 6.42 21.16
C THR A 90 27.52 6.22 19.65
N SER A 91 26.73 5.23 19.25
CA SER A 91 26.35 4.99 17.86
C SER A 91 25.41 6.07 17.34
N THR A 92 25.50 6.35 16.06
CA THR A 92 24.59 7.26 15.38
C THR A 92 23.54 6.48 14.63
N TYR A 93 22.27 6.84 14.79
CA TYR A 93 21.15 6.14 14.20
C TYR A 93 20.36 7.04 13.26
N LYS A 94 19.90 6.46 12.16
CA LYS A 94 18.77 6.99 11.38
C LYS A 94 17.49 6.54 12.09
N PRO A 95 16.54 7.43 12.39
CA PRO A 95 15.28 7.03 13.02
C PRO A 95 14.47 6.10 12.12
N GLY A 96 13.61 5.31 12.71
CA GLY A 96 12.57 4.62 11.98
C GLY A 96 11.69 5.62 11.22
N ALA A 97 11.10 5.21 10.13
CA ALA A 97 10.16 6.04 9.41
C ALA A 97 8.91 5.25 9.02
N ARG A 98 7.77 5.94 9.03
CA ARG A 98 6.50 5.44 8.49
C ARG A 98 6.04 6.44 7.45
N ASP A 99 5.86 5.97 6.21
CA ASP A 99 5.52 6.82 5.05
C ASP A 99 6.46 8.01 4.85
N GLY A 100 7.76 7.77 5.08
CA GLY A 100 8.79 8.78 4.98
C GLY A 100 8.86 9.75 6.17
N LYS A 101 7.94 9.68 7.13
CA LYS A 101 7.97 10.51 8.35
C LYS A 101 8.74 9.80 9.46
N PRO A 102 9.72 10.46 10.09
CA PRO A 102 10.48 9.87 11.20
C PRO A 102 9.56 9.55 12.39
N ILE A 103 9.76 8.37 12.98
CA ILE A 103 9.05 7.90 14.17
C ILE A 103 10.04 7.38 15.21
N ASP A 104 9.58 7.35 16.45
CA ASP A 104 10.25 6.65 17.54
C ASP A 104 10.14 5.14 17.32
N ALA A 105 11.25 4.40 17.43
CA ALA A 105 11.21 2.97 17.21
C ALA A 105 12.41 2.25 17.86
N TYR A 106 12.27 0.95 18.10
CA TYR A 106 13.37 0.13 18.59
C TYR A 106 14.26 -0.38 17.47
N TYR A 107 15.56 -0.47 17.77
CA TYR A 107 16.58 -1.08 16.95
C TYR A 107 17.28 -2.21 17.73
N THR A 108 17.37 -3.40 17.16
CA THR A 108 18.13 -4.50 17.74
C THR A 108 19.58 -4.44 17.26
N LEU A 109 20.49 -4.17 18.19
CA LEU A 109 21.94 -4.13 17.94
C LEU A 109 22.58 -5.42 18.47
N ALA A 110 23.17 -6.21 17.59
CA ALA A 110 23.92 -7.40 17.96
C ALA A 110 25.42 -7.13 17.78
N LEU A 111 26.16 -7.21 18.88
CA LEU A 111 27.60 -7.02 18.92
C LEU A 111 28.28 -8.36 19.25
N LYS A 112 29.37 -8.64 18.54
CA LYS A 112 30.24 -9.79 18.84
C LYS A 112 31.60 -9.27 19.31
N PHE A 113 32.02 -9.75 20.46
CA PHE A 113 33.31 -9.44 21.06
C PHE A 113 34.25 -10.63 20.92
N LYS A 114 35.51 -10.35 20.63
CA LYS A 114 36.59 -11.33 20.68
C LYS A 114 37.65 -10.76 21.62
N GLY A 115 37.87 -11.41 22.74
CA GLY A 115 38.69 -11.02 23.87
C GLY A 115 39.91 -10.16 23.59
N SER A 116 40.40 -9.45 24.63
CA SER A 116 41.35 -8.34 24.64
C SER A 116 42.48 -8.39 23.58
N ALA A 117 42.15 -8.05 22.40
CA ALA A 117 42.90 -7.37 21.38
C ALA A 117 41.91 -7.09 20.25
N VAL A 118 41.67 -5.84 19.95
CA VAL A 118 41.44 -5.47 18.57
C VAL A 118 42.69 -5.92 17.84
N GLN A 119 42.78 -7.23 17.55
CA GLN A 119 43.60 -7.64 16.42
C GLN A 119 42.86 -7.07 15.23
N ALA A 120 43.26 -5.89 14.80
CA ALA A 120 43.21 -5.53 13.41
C ALA A 120 43.78 -6.77 12.71
N ASN A 121 42.91 -7.67 12.26
CA ASN A 121 43.30 -8.69 11.34
C ASN A 121 43.65 -7.92 10.06
N THR A 122 44.90 -7.49 9.99
CA THR A 122 45.55 -7.02 8.77
C THR A 122 45.70 -8.24 7.85
N GLY A 123 44.55 -8.80 7.50
CA GLY A 123 44.44 -9.73 6.40
C GLY A 123 44.56 -8.91 5.12
N GLY A 124 45.74 -8.87 4.57
CA GLY A 124 46.04 -8.31 3.25
C GLY A 124 46.59 -6.90 3.31
N SER A 125 47.88 -6.76 3.10
CA SER A 125 48.59 -5.52 2.76
C SER A 125 48.27 -5.03 1.34
N GLY A 126 47.17 -5.46 0.75
CA GLY A 126 46.69 -5.10 -0.56
C GLY A 126 45.44 -4.20 -0.52
N GLU A 127 45.01 -3.76 -1.69
CA GLU A 127 43.84 -2.87 -1.91
C GLU A 127 42.57 -3.38 -1.25
N MET A 128 42.33 -4.71 -1.22
CA MET A 128 41.21 -5.35 -0.55
C MET A 128 41.26 -5.21 0.98
N GLY A 129 42.45 -5.28 1.57
CA GLY A 129 42.63 -5.05 3.01
C GLY A 129 42.31 -3.63 3.42
N GLN A 130 42.69 -2.65 2.58
CA GLN A 130 42.36 -1.24 2.77
C GLN A 130 40.86 -0.98 2.63
N ALA A 131 40.20 -1.51 1.59
CA ALA A 131 38.78 -1.39 1.41
C ALA A 131 37.98 -1.98 2.60
N THR A 132 38.43 -3.14 3.10
CA THR A 132 37.85 -3.76 4.31
C THR A 132 38.01 -2.84 5.54
N ALA A 133 39.17 -2.22 5.72
CA ALA A 133 39.41 -1.30 6.82
C ALA A 133 38.52 -0.05 6.73
N LEU A 134 38.32 0.49 5.50
CA LEU A 134 37.44 1.63 5.24
C LEU A 134 35.98 1.30 5.57
N ILE A 135 35.49 0.11 5.19
CA ILE A 135 34.11 -0.36 5.53
C ILE A 135 33.97 -0.45 7.04
N ARG A 136 34.94 -1.03 7.74
CA ARG A 136 34.93 -1.13 9.22
C ARG A 136 34.96 0.24 9.89
N ALA A 137 35.65 1.20 9.30
CA ALA A 137 35.73 2.58 9.79
C ALA A 137 34.48 3.42 9.44
N GLY A 138 33.49 2.84 8.75
CA GLY A 138 32.30 3.54 8.28
C GLY A 138 32.56 4.53 7.13
N LYS A 139 33.72 4.46 6.49
CA LYS A 139 34.10 5.29 5.34
C LYS A 139 33.64 4.62 4.04
N TYR A 140 32.32 4.48 3.89
CA TYR A 140 31.74 3.69 2.81
C TYR A 140 31.99 4.29 1.42
N GLN A 141 32.00 5.64 1.31
CA GLN A 141 32.28 6.31 0.03
C GLN A 141 33.72 6.07 -0.43
N ASP A 142 34.68 6.15 0.49
CA ASP A 142 36.09 5.88 0.19
C ASP A 142 36.27 4.41 -0.20
N ALA A 143 35.62 3.51 0.53
CA ALA A 143 35.61 2.06 0.23
C ALA A 143 35.03 1.76 -1.16
N LYS A 144 33.89 2.38 -1.52
CA LYS A 144 33.26 2.27 -2.84
C LYS A 144 34.23 2.69 -3.93
N THR A 145 34.82 3.87 -3.80
CA THR A 145 35.79 4.41 -4.80
C THR A 145 36.97 3.46 -5.01
N GLN A 146 37.55 2.95 -3.91
CA GLN A 146 38.68 2.04 -3.99
C GLN A 146 38.29 0.69 -4.58
N LEU A 147 37.15 0.13 -4.21
CA LEU A 147 36.65 -1.13 -4.75
C LEU A 147 36.31 -1.05 -6.22
N GLN A 148 35.73 0.06 -6.67
CA GLN A 148 35.47 0.30 -8.09
C GLN A 148 36.75 0.38 -8.90
N ALA A 149 37.77 1.08 -8.40
CA ALA A 149 39.09 1.11 -9.04
C ALA A 149 39.72 -0.26 -9.12
N TYR A 150 39.70 -1.05 -8.04
CA TYR A 150 40.21 -2.41 -8.01
C TYR A 150 39.48 -3.34 -9.00
N LEU A 151 38.16 -3.27 -9.05
CA LEU A 151 37.32 -4.08 -9.94
C LEU A 151 37.51 -3.77 -11.42
N THR A 152 38.10 -2.60 -11.77
CA THR A 152 38.48 -2.30 -13.16
C THR A 152 39.50 -3.31 -13.69
N GLY A 153 40.45 -3.75 -12.85
CA GLY A 153 41.45 -4.77 -13.19
C GLY A 153 41.03 -6.21 -12.82
N HIS A 154 40.02 -6.35 -11.94
CA HIS A 154 39.59 -7.64 -11.35
C HIS A 154 38.05 -7.76 -11.33
N PRO A 155 37.37 -7.69 -12.49
CA PRO A 155 35.90 -7.59 -12.54
C PRO A 155 35.18 -8.81 -11.92
N ASP A 156 35.80 -9.97 -11.93
CA ASP A 156 35.24 -11.25 -11.46
C ASP A 156 35.58 -11.56 -9.99
N ASP A 157 36.24 -10.62 -9.29
CA ASP A 157 36.56 -10.81 -7.86
C ASP A 157 35.30 -10.72 -7.03
N ARG A 158 34.76 -11.88 -6.61
CA ARG A 158 33.54 -12.03 -5.85
C ARG A 158 33.57 -11.37 -4.47
N ASP A 159 34.75 -11.41 -3.83
CA ASP A 159 34.90 -10.77 -2.51
C ASP A 159 34.87 -9.25 -2.66
N ALA A 160 35.50 -8.69 -3.68
CA ALA A 160 35.46 -7.28 -3.98
C ALA A 160 34.05 -6.82 -4.36
N GLN A 161 33.34 -7.58 -5.20
CA GLN A 161 31.93 -7.33 -5.54
C GLN A 161 31.04 -7.36 -4.28
N THR A 162 31.23 -8.37 -3.40
CA THR A 162 30.49 -8.44 -2.14
C THR A 162 30.74 -7.20 -1.27
N MET A 163 31.99 -6.77 -1.16
CA MET A 163 32.34 -5.59 -0.37
C MET A 163 31.80 -4.29 -0.97
N LEU A 164 31.81 -4.19 -2.31
CA LEU A 164 31.16 -3.07 -3.01
C LEU A 164 29.67 -3.03 -2.69
N GLY A 165 28.98 -4.17 -2.80
CA GLY A 165 27.56 -4.27 -2.40
C GLY A 165 27.29 -3.87 -0.97
N VAL A 166 28.20 -4.21 -0.04
CA VAL A 166 28.12 -3.77 1.37
C VAL A 166 28.31 -2.25 1.48
N ALA A 167 29.30 -1.67 0.83
CA ALA A 167 29.54 -0.23 0.85
C ALA A 167 28.34 0.54 0.27
N ASP A 168 27.84 0.12 -0.88
CA ASP A 168 26.66 0.70 -1.53
C ASP A 168 25.41 0.60 -0.68
N SER A 169 25.21 -0.53 0.00
CA SER A 169 24.08 -0.69 0.93
C SER A 169 24.09 0.34 2.06
N TYR A 170 25.26 0.63 2.62
CA TYR A 170 25.39 1.63 3.68
C TYR A 170 25.28 3.07 3.16
N LEU A 171 25.57 3.29 1.88
CA LEU A 171 25.36 4.56 1.19
C LEU A 171 23.89 4.75 0.74
N ASN A 172 23.04 3.73 0.90
CA ASN A 172 21.68 3.64 0.36
C ASN A 172 21.63 3.72 -1.19
N ASP A 173 22.71 3.35 -1.85
CA ASP A 173 22.74 3.08 -3.29
C ASP A 173 22.25 1.66 -3.52
N ASN A 174 20.92 1.47 -3.48
CA ASN A 174 20.33 0.14 -3.57
C ASN A 174 20.54 -0.49 -4.96
N ALA A 175 20.60 0.33 -6.01
CA ALA A 175 20.87 -0.16 -7.37
C ALA A 175 22.31 -0.67 -7.49
N GLY A 176 23.28 0.09 -7.01
CA GLY A 176 24.68 -0.33 -6.94
C GLY A 176 24.87 -1.58 -6.08
N ALA A 177 24.26 -1.58 -4.90
CA ALA A 177 24.33 -2.71 -3.97
C ALA A 177 23.81 -4.03 -4.57
N THR A 178 22.62 -3.98 -5.18
CA THR A 178 22.02 -5.18 -5.77
C THR A 178 22.82 -5.68 -6.98
N ALA A 179 23.34 -4.76 -7.82
CA ALA A 179 24.19 -5.12 -8.95
C ALA A 179 25.50 -5.78 -8.49
N ALA A 180 26.14 -5.23 -7.47
CA ALA A 180 27.38 -5.78 -6.92
C ALA A 180 27.17 -7.14 -6.26
N PHE A 181 26.08 -7.33 -5.48
CA PHE A 181 25.74 -8.63 -4.92
C PHE A 181 25.38 -9.67 -5.99
N ASP A 182 24.74 -9.26 -7.08
CA ASP A 182 24.46 -10.13 -8.22
C ASP A 182 25.74 -10.56 -8.92
N ALA A 183 26.68 -9.64 -9.10
CA ALA A 183 27.99 -9.94 -9.69
C ALA A 183 28.83 -10.88 -8.77
N ALA A 184 28.72 -10.73 -7.47
CA ALA A 184 29.36 -11.64 -6.51
C ALA A 184 28.83 -13.08 -6.63
N GLY A 185 27.56 -13.25 -6.98
CA GLY A 185 26.89 -14.55 -7.15
C GLY A 185 26.66 -15.32 -5.86
N SER A 186 27.69 -15.51 -5.03
CA SER A 186 27.60 -16.17 -3.72
C SER A 186 27.92 -15.18 -2.61
N ILE A 187 26.99 -15.02 -1.67
CA ILE A 187 27.13 -14.06 -0.57
C ILE A 187 27.52 -14.80 0.72
N PRO A 188 28.70 -14.50 1.30
CA PRO A 188 29.12 -15.08 2.57
C PRO A 188 28.10 -14.81 3.69
N ASP A 189 27.92 -15.75 4.62
CA ASP A 189 26.92 -15.71 5.70
C ASP A 189 26.94 -14.39 6.48
N ARG A 190 28.15 -13.86 6.76
CA ARG A 190 28.33 -12.59 7.48
C ARG A 190 27.71 -11.37 6.78
N TYR A 191 27.44 -11.45 5.47
CA TYR A 191 26.87 -10.34 4.68
C TYR A 191 25.43 -10.61 4.22
N LYS A 192 24.88 -11.82 4.44
CA LYS A 192 23.53 -12.18 4.00
C LYS A 192 22.46 -11.21 4.52
N VAL A 193 22.58 -10.74 5.76
CA VAL A 193 21.63 -9.77 6.34
C VAL A 193 21.67 -8.43 5.60
N VAL A 194 22.88 -7.93 5.28
CA VAL A 194 23.06 -6.68 4.55
C VAL A 194 22.55 -6.82 3.12
N ALA A 195 22.87 -7.90 2.47
CA ALA A 195 22.43 -8.16 1.10
C ALA A 195 20.90 -8.37 1.01
N ALA A 196 20.32 -9.14 1.95
CA ALA A 196 18.88 -9.30 2.02
C ALA A 196 18.17 -7.97 2.16
N LYS A 197 18.73 -7.07 2.99
CA LYS A 197 18.22 -5.72 3.15
C LYS A 197 18.33 -4.90 1.86
N ALA A 198 19.49 -4.92 1.19
CA ALA A 198 19.70 -4.20 -0.07
C ALA A 198 18.70 -4.66 -1.14
N TYR A 199 18.50 -5.96 -1.29
CA TYR A 199 17.50 -6.51 -2.20
C TYR A 199 16.06 -6.10 -1.80
N ALA A 200 15.74 -6.11 -0.52
CA ALA A 200 14.41 -5.68 -0.06
C ALA A 200 14.18 -4.17 -0.29
N ASP A 201 15.17 -3.33 0.00
CA ASP A 201 15.10 -1.89 -0.27
C ASP A 201 14.98 -1.61 -1.79
N GLY A 202 15.73 -2.33 -2.62
CA GLY A 202 15.61 -2.26 -4.08
C GLY A 202 14.25 -2.71 -4.59
N ALA A 203 13.64 -3.74 -3.96
CA ALA A 203 12.29 -4.17 -4.29
C ALA A 203 11.25 -3.09 -3.95
N VAL A 204 11.44 -2.35 -2.85
CA VAL A 204 10.59 -1.19 -2.51
C VAL A 204 10.71 -0.09 -3.56
N GLU A 205 11.91 0.21 -4.04
CA GLU A 205 12.12 1.21 -5.10
C GLU A 205 11.47 0.77 -6.42
N ALA A 206 11.61 -0.51 -6.78
CA ALA A 206 10.94 -1.08 -7.94
C ALA A 206 9.41 -0.97 -7.84
N LEU A 207 8.82 -1.22 -6.66
CA LEU A 207 7.38 -1.02 -6.43
C LEU A 207 6.96 0.45 -6.62
N LYS A 208 7.75 1.40 -6.10
CA LYS A 208 7.49 2.84 -6.29
C LYS A 208 7.56 3.23 -7.77
N ALA A 209 8.46 2.62 -8.52
CA ALA A 209 8.58 2.79 -9.97
C ALA A 209 7.52 1.99 -10.76
N LYS A 210 6.60 1.27 -10.08
CA LYS A 210 5.60 0.36 -10.67
C LYS A 210 6.19 -0.78 -11.49
N ASN A 211 7.46 -1.11 -11.27
CA ASN A 211 8.12 -2.27 -11.87
C ASN A 211 7.91 -3.50 -10.97
N ASN A 212 6.74 -4.12 -11.10
CA ASN A 212 6.36 -5.25 -10.24
C ASN A 212 7.24 -6.49 -10.48
N GLU A 213 7.67 -6.74 -11.70
CA GLU A 213 8.53 -7.88 -12.03
C GLU A 213 9.88 -7.76 -11.33
N GLN A 214 10.50 -6.60 -11.38
CA GLN A 214 11.76 -6.35 -10.67
C GLN A 214 11.57 -6.43 -9.15
N ALA A 215 10.45 -5.91 -8.61
CA ALA A 215 10.14 -6.01 -7.19
C ALA A 215 10.01 -7.47 -6.73
N ILE A 216 9.37 -8.33 -7.53
CA ILE A 216 9.25 -9.76 -7.28
C ILE A 216 10.64 -10.42 -7.31
N ALA A 217 11.44 -10.13 -8.34
CA ALA A 217 12.77 -10.73 -8.49
C ALA A 217 13.68 -10.38 -7.31
N LEU A 218 13.72 -9.10 -6.92
CA LEU A 218 14.54 -8.63 -5.81
C LEU A 218 14.04 -9.16 -4.45
N SER A 219 12.72 -9.21 -4.23
CA SER A 219 12.18 -9.79 -3.00
C SER A 219 12.45 -11.29 -2.88
N ASN A 220 12.43 -12.03 -4.00
CA ASN A 220 12.85 -13.43 -4.02
C ASN A 220 14.30 -13.61 -3.56
N LYS A 221 15.22 -12.78 -4.07
CA LYS A 221 16.62 -12.80 -3.65
C LYS A 221 16.79 -12.46 -2.18
N ALA A 222 16.07 -11.45 -1.70
CA ALA A 222 16.07 -11.08 -0.29
C ALA A 222 15.59 -12.23 0.61
N LEU A 223 14.49 -12.88 0.25
CA LEU A 223 13.90 -14.00 1.02
C LEU A 223 14.77 -15.24 1.00
N ALA A 224 15.50 -15.48 -0.09
CA ALA A 224 16.47 -16.59 -0.16
C ALA A 224 17.65 -16.40 0.80
N LEU A 225 18.00 -15.16 1.11
CA LEU A 225 19.07 -14.84 2.06
C LEU A 225 18.55 -14.76 3.50
N GLN A 226 17.40 -14.13 3.70
CA GLN A 226 16.77 -13.97 5.02
C GLN A 226 15.27 -13.71 4.88
N ALA A 227 14.46 -14.65 5.36
CA ALA A 227 13.02 -14.45 5.41
C ALA A 227 12.67 -13.48 6.55
N ASN A 228 11.83 -12.47 6.23
CA ASN A 228 11.28 -11.54 7.22
C ASN A 228 9.92 -11.00 6.75
N VAL A 229 9.14 -10.47 7.70
CA VAL A 229 7.79 -9.97 7.48
C VAL A 229 7.73 -8.90 6.40
N ASN A 230 8.64 -7.91 6.45
CA ASN A 230 8.64 -6.80 5.51
C ASN A 230 8.87 -7.27 4.06
N THR A 231 9.84 -8.17 3.86
CA THR A 231 10.12 -8.69 2.52
C THR A 231 8.98 -9.53 1.97
N LEU A 232 8.35 -10.36 2.82
CA LEU A 232 7.15 -11.12 2.43
C LEU A 232 5.99 -10.18 2.08
N PHE A 233 5.81 -9.10 2.81
CA PHE A 233 4.79 -8.09 2.53
C PHE A 233 5.07 -7.35 1.20
N ILE A 234 6.33 -6.97 0.94
CA ILE A 234 6.77 -6.36 -0.32
C ILE A 234 6.48 -7.32 -1.48
N GLN A 235 6.88 -8.58 -1.36
CA GLN A 235 6.66 -9.61 -2.37
C GLN A 235 5.17 -9.82 -2.65
N GLY A 236 4.36 -9.97 -1.62
CA GLY A 236 2.91 -10.13 -1.75
C GLY A 236 2.24 -8.92 -2.40
N THR A 237 2.70 -7.71 -2.06
CA THR A 237 2.22 -6.47 -2.70
C THR A 237 2.62 -6.43 -4.18
N ALA A 238 3.85 -6.83 -4.53
CA ALA A 238 4.32 -6.87 -5.91
C ALA A 238 3.52 -7.87 -6.76
N TYR A 239 3.27 -9.07 -6.22
CA TYR A 239 2.40 -10.06 -6.87
C TYR A 239 0.97 -9.55 -7.04
N GLY A 240 0.39 -8.90 -6.02
CA GLY A 240 -0.95 -8.31 -6.09
C GLY A 240 -1.06 -7.24 -7.17
N ASN A 241 -0.07 -6.34 -7.25
CA ASN A 241 0.01 -5.31 -8.29
C ASN A 241 0.19 -5.91 -9.71
N ALA A 242 0.86 -7.05 -9.82
CA ALA A 242 0.99 -7.82 -11.05
C ALA A 242 -0.24 -8.70 -11.35
N GLN A 243 -1.31 -8.61 -10.53
CA GLN A 243 -2.52 -9.41 -10.61
C GLN A 243 -2.29 -10.92 -10.45
N ASN A 244 -1.14 -11.30 -9.91
CA ASN A 244 -0.82 -12.68 -9.58
C ASN A 244 -1.31 -12.99 -8.15
N TYR A 245 -2.63 -13.06 -8.00
CA TYR A 245 -3.28 -13.15 -6.69
C TYR A 245 -2.97 -14.42 -5.90
N PRO A 246 -2.83 -15.60 -6.53
CA PRO A 246 -2.45 -16.81 -5.77
C PRO A 246 -1.11 -16.66 -5.03
N GLN A 247 -0.10 -16.12 -5.69
CA GLN A 247 1.21 -15.87 -5.10
C GLN A 247 1.17 -14.72 -4.09
N ALA A 248 0.38 -13.68 -4.39
CA ALA A 248 0.16 -12.57 -3.46
C ALA A 248 -0.43 -13.07 -2.13
N ILE A 249 -1.48 -13.88 -2.19
CA ILE A 249 -2.14 -14.48 -1.02
C ILE A 249 -1.12 -15.31 -0.23
N ALA A 250 -0.40 -16.20 -0.88
CA ALA A 250 0.57 -17.07 -0.21
C ALA A 250 1.67 -16.29 0.53
N ALA A 251 2.20 -15.23 -0.08
CA ALA A 251 3.21 -14.38 0.53
C ALA A 251 2.64 -13.56 1.70
N LEU A 252 1.44 -12.98 1.53
CA LEU A 252 0.80 -12.16 2.54
C LEU A 252 0.30 -12.97 3.74
N GLU A 253 -0.19 -14.19 3.55
CA GLU A 253 -0.54 -15.10 4.64
C GLU A 253 0.69 -15.45 5.48
N LYS A 254 1.83 -15.73 4.82
CA LYS A 254 3.11 -15.94 5.53
C LYS A 254 3.56 -14.69 6.29
N ALA A 255 3.44 -13.51 5.66
CA ALA A 255 3.75 -12.25 6.32
C ALA A 255 2.89 -12.04 7.56
N LYS A 256 1.56 -12.28 7.45
CA LYS A 256 0.61 -12.16 8.55
C LYS A 256 0.93 -13.12 9.68
N ALA A 257 1.20 -14.39 9.37
CA ALA A 257 1.55 -15.39 10.37
C ALA A 257 2.81 -15.01 11.14
N GLN A 258 3.88 -14.59 10.46
CA GLN A 258 5.10 -14.14 11.08
C GLN A 258 4.92 -12.85 11.89
N ALA A 259 4.14 -11.88 11.36
CA ALA A 259 3.85 -10.63 12.05
C ALA A 259 3.08 -10.88 13.36
N THR A 260 2.09 -11.78 13.33
CA THR A 260 1.31 -12.17 14.51
C THR A 260 2.18 -12.88 15.53
N ALA A 261 2.99 -13.85 15.11
CA ALA A 261 3.91 -14.57 16.00
C ALA A 261 4.98 -13.65 16.62
N GLY A 262 5.40 -12.63 15.88
CA GLY A 262 6.35 -11.61 16.32
C GLY A 262 5.72 -10.44 17.11
N HIS A 263 4.43 -10.50 17.42
CA HIS A 263 3.69 -9.42 18.11
C HIS A 263 3.86 -8.06 17.41
N ALA A 264 3.77 -8.03 16.08
CA ALA A 264 3.84 -6.79 15.32
C ALA A 264 2.73 -5.81 15.73
N ASP A 265 2.97 -4.53 15.54
CA ASP A 265 2.01 -3.49 15.84
C ASP A 265 0.73 -3.58 14.96
N ALA A 266 -0.35 -2.96 15.42
CA ALA A 266 -1.63 -2.99 14.72
C ALA A 266 -1.54 -2.37 13.32
N ALA A 267 -0.67 -1.36 13.12
CA ALA A 267 -0.51 -0.73 11.82
C ALA A 267 0.12 -1.68 10.80
N THR A 268 1.14 -2.45 11.22
CA THR A 268 1.76 -3.48 10.39
C THR A 268 0.75 -4.57 10.01
N LEU A 269 -0.02 -5.07 10.99
CA LEU A 269 -1.06 -6.08 10.74
C LEU A 269 -2.17 -5.55 9.83
N ASN A 270 -2.62 -4.30 10.03
CA ASN A 270 -3.63 -3.68 9.19
C ASN A 270 -3.14 -3.47 7.75
N ALA A 271 -1.87 -3.13 7.54
CA ALA A 271 -1.30 -2.99 6.21
C ALA A 271 -1.26 -4.34 5.45
N ILE A 272 -0.87 -5.41 6.15
CA ILE A 272 -0.87 -6.77 5.58
C ILE A 272 -2.30 -7.21 5.29
N ASP A 273 -3.23 -7.02 6.23
CA ASP A 273 -4.64 -7.40 6.09
C ASP A 273 -5.31 -6.66 4.93
N GLY A 274 -5.00 -5.38 4.72
CA GLY A 274 -5.53 -4.61 3.59
C GLY A 274 -5.08 -5.16 2.23
N SER A 275 -3.80 -5.52 2.11
CA SER A 275 -3.27 -6.14 0.89
C SER A 275 -3.81 -7.55 0.69
N LEU A 276 -3.98 -8.31 1.77
CA LEU A 276 -4.53 -9.66 1.75
C LEU A 276 -6.01 -9.64 1.37
N ALA A 277 -6.82 -8.74 1.95
CA ALA A 277 -8.23 -8.56 1.59
C ALA A 277 -8.39 -8.27 0.10
N THR A 278 -7.59 -7.33 -0.43
CA THR A 278 -7.56 -7.01 -1.86
C THR A 278 -7.23 -8.24 -2.70
N SER A 279 -6.19 -8.98 -2.31
CA SER A 279 -5.74 -10.16 -3.04
C SER A 279 -6.76 -11.30 -3.00
N TYR A 280 -7.47 -11.50 -1.88
CA TYR A 280 -8.57 -12.47 -1.79
C TYR A 280 -9.74 -12.07 -2.68
N ILE A 281 -10.17 -10.80 -2.66
CA ILE A 281 -11.30 -10.30 -3.45
C ILE A 281 -11.06 -10.55 -4.94
N PHE A 282 -9.93 -10.06 -5.45
CA PHE A 282 -9.62 -10.16 -6.88
C PHE A 282 -9.04 -11.52 -7.28
N GLY A 283 -8.59 -12.34 -6.32
CA GLY A 283 -8.10 -13.70 -6.51
C GLY A 283 -9.17 -14.77 -6.42
N GLY A 284 -10.46 -14.39 -6.37
CA GLY A 284 -11.60 -15.33 -6.39
C GLY A 284 -11.98 -15.92 -5.03
N GLN A 285 -11.31 -15.53 -3.93
CA GLN A 285 -11.70 -15.90 -2.56
C GLN A 285 -12.51 -14.76 -1.92
N THR A 286 -13.52 -14.30 -2.64
CA THR A 286 -14.24 -13.05 -2.39
C THR A 286 -14.81 -12.96 -0.99
N ASP A 287 -15.48 -13.99 -0.50
CA ASP A 287 -16.12 -13.99 0.82
C ASP A 287 -15.08 -13.74 1.94
N LYS A 288 -13.91 -14.39 1.83
CA LYS A 288 -12.81 -14.16 2.78
C LYS A 288 -12.30 -12.72 2.70
N GLY A 289 -12.14 -12.22 1.47
CA GLY A 289 -11.64 -10.89 1.24
C GLY A 289 -12.59 -9.81 1.76
N VAL A 290 -13.87 -9.92 1.47
CA VAL A 290 -14.91 -9.00 1.96
C VAL A 290 -15.01 -9.05 3.50
N ALA A 291 -15.00 -10.25 4.08
CA ALA A 291 -15.02 -10.40 5.54
C ALA A 291 -13.81 -9.74 6.21
N LEU A 292 -12.60 -9.94 5.65
CA LEU A 292 -11.38 -9.33 6.16
C LEU A 292 -11.38 -7.80 5.96
N ALA A 293 -11.90 -7.32 4.84
CA ALA A 293 -12.05 -5.89 4.56
C ALA A 293 -13.00 -5.21 5.56
N GLN A 294 -14.15 -5.84 5.83
CA GLN A 294 -15.13 -5.34 6.82
C GLN A 294 -14.54 -5.36 8.24
N ASP A 295 -13.80 -6.39 8.61
CA ASP A 295 -13.11 -6.47 9.89
C ASP A 295 -12.07 -5.36 10.02
N LEU A 296 -11.27 -5.15 8.98
CA LEU A 296 -10.30 -4.05 8.94
C LEU A 296 -10.99 -2.68 9.08
N LYS A 297 -12.13 -2.49 8.43
CA LYS A 297 -12.91 -1.24 8.53
C LYS A 297 -13.47 -1.00 9.95
N ARG A 298 -13.86 -2.07 10.67
CA ARG A 298 -14.27 -1.96 12.08
C ARG A 298 -13.10 -1.55 13.00
N ARG A 299 -11.89 -2.11 12.73
CA ARG A 299 -10.68 -1.80 13.52
C ARG A 299 -10.10 -0.42 13.20
N ASP A 300 -10.21 0.01 11.95
CA ASP A 300 -9.72 1.28 11.45
C ASP A 300 -10.75 1.94 10.51
N PRO A 301 -11.75 2.66 11.09
CA PRO A 301 -12.77 3.35 10.30
C PRO A 301 -12.23 4.41 9.35
N SER A 302 -11.01 4.90 9.58
CA SER A 302 -10.36 5.91 8.72
C SER A 302 -9.68 5.32 7.48
N ASN A 303 -9.67 4.01 7.32
CA ASN A 303 -9.02 3.31 6.21
C ASN A 303 -9.79 3.46 4.90
N THR A 304 -9.52 4.53 4.16
CA THR A 304 -10.15 4.81 2.87
C THR A 304 -9.71 3.86 1.76
N ARG A 305 -8.55 3.24 1.90
CA ARG A 305 -8.03 2.30 0.90
C ARG A 305 -8.90 1.04 0.78
N ILE A 306 -9.39 0.53 1.91
CA ILE A 306 -10.29 -0.62 1.88
C ILE A 306 -11.65 -0.27 1.28
N ASP A 307 -12.09 0.98 1.49
CA ASP A 307 -13.30 1.51 0.86
C ASP A 307 -13.16 1.49 -0.67
N ASP A 308 -12.01 1.94 -1.19
CA ASP A 308 -11.75 1.90 -2.64
C ASP A 308 -11.73 0.48 -3.19
N THR A 309 -11.16 -0.47 -2.46
CA THR A 309 -11.13 -1.88 -2.85
C THR A 309 -12.55 -2.47 -2.92
N LEU A 310 -13.37 -2.24 -1.88
CA LEU A 310 -14.76 -2.73 -1.84
C LEU A 310 -15.61 -2.09 -2.93
N ALA A 311 -15.48 -0.77 -3.12
CA ALA A 311 -16.20 -0.05 -4.17
C ALA A 311 -15.83 -0.56 -5.57
N ALA A 312 -14.54 -0.77 -5.84
CA ALA A 312 -14.08 -1.30 -7.12
C ALA A 312 -14.62 -2.71 -7.38
N TYR A 313 -14.59 -3.57 -6.37
CA TYR A 313 -15.14 -4.92 -6.47
C TYR A 313 -16.63 -4.92 -6.82
N TYR A 314 -17.46 -4.24 -6.01
CA TYR A 314 -18.90 -4.23 -6.24
C TYR A 314 -19.27 -3.53 -7.57
N ASN A 315 -18.55 -2.48 -7.95
CA ASN A 315 -18.74 -1.87 -9.27
C ASN A 315 -18.44 -2.86 -10.41
N GLN A 316 -17.39 -3.67 -10.28
CA GLN A 316 -17.08 -4.69 -11.28
C GLN A 316 -18.18 -5.74 -11.39
N GLN A 317 -18.73 -6.20 -10.26
CA GLN A 317 -19.86 -7.11 -10.22
C GLN A 317 -21.11 -6.50 -10.85
N ALA A 318 -21.45 -5.25 -10.48
CA ALA A 318 -22.60 -4.55 -11.04
C ALA A 318 -22.49 -4.39 -12.57
N VAL A 319 -21.31 -4.04 -13.10
CA VAL A 319 -21.06 -3.94 -14.54
C VAL A 319 -21.23 -5.30 -15.23
N ALA A 320 -20.71 -6.37 -14.63
CA ALA A 320 -20.88 -7.72 -15.16
C ALA A 320 -22.35 -8.13 -15.17
N ALA A 321 -23.10 -7.83 -14.12
CA ALA A 321 -24.54 -8.10 -14.02
C ALA A 321 -25.34 -7.31 -15.07
N VAL A 322 -25.03 -6.03 -15.30
CA VAL A 322 -25.64 -5.22 -16.36
C VAL A 322 -25.39 -5.82 -17.74
N LYS A 323 -24.13 -6.21 -18.04
CA LYS A 323 -23.78 -6.87 -19.30
C LYS A 323 -24.52 -8.20 -19.51
N ALA A 324 -24.75 -8.93 -18.43
CA ALA A 324 -25.54 -10.16 -18.44
C ALA A 324 -27.07 -9.91 -18.50
N GLY A 325 -27.53 -8.66 -18.53
CA GLY A 325 -28.94 -8.30 -18.51
C GLY A 325 -29.62 -8.46 -17.14
N ASN A 326 -28.86 -8.76 -16.09
CA ASN A 326 -29.38 -8.95 -14.74
C ASN A 326 -29.31 -7.66 -13.91
N LYS A 327 -30.29 -6.79 -14.16
CA LYS A 327 -30.39 -5.50 -13.47
C LYS A 327 -30.57 -5.64 -11.94
N ALA A 328 -31.32 -6.66 -11.50
CA ALA A 328 -31.56 -6.88 -10.08
C ALA A 328 -30.27 -7.19 -9.34
N ALA A 329 -29.41 -8.05 -9.90
CA ALA A 329 -28.09 -8.31 -9.34
C ALA A 329 -27.23 -7.03 -9.32
N ALA A 330 -27.22 -6.27 -10.40
CA ALA A 330 -26.45 -5.02 -10.48
C ALA A 330 -26.88 -3.99 -9.40
N VAL A 331 -28.18 -3.86 -9.15
CA VAL A 331 -28.68 -3.00 -8.08
C VAL A 331 -28.26 -3.52 -6.71
N THR A 332 -28.40 -4.82 -6.46
CA THR A 332 -27.95 -5.44 -5.19
C THR A 332 -26.46 -5.20 -4.93
N ASP A 333 -25.63 -5.31 -5.96
CA ASP A 333 -24.18 -5.05 -5.85
C ASP A 333 -23.89 -3.58 -5.55
N LEU A 334 -24.57 -2.63 -6.21
CA LEU A 334 -24.43 -1.21 -5.95
C LEU A 334 -24.90 -0.81 -4.56
N GLU A 335 -26.01 -1.38 -4.07
CA GLU A 335 -26.47 -1.21 -2.69
C GLU A 335 -25.47 -1.77 -1.67
N SER A 336 -24.88 -2.93 -1.98
CA SER A 336 -23.83 -3.52 -1.14
C SER A 336 -22.59 -2.65 -1.09
N ALA A 337 -22.21 -2.06 -2.22
CA ALA A 337 -21.17 -1.06 -2.29
C ALA A 337 -21.50 0.18 -1.43
N ALA A 338 -22.72 0.70 -1.52
CA ALA A 338 -23.16 1.85 -0.76
C ALA A 338 -23.13 1.62 0.76
N LYS A 339 -23.49 0.43 1.20
CA LYS A 339 -23.38 0.01 2.61
C LYS A 339 -21.93 -0.14 3.06
N ALA A 340 -21.08 -0.70 2.20
CA ALA A 340 -19.66 -0.92 2.49
C ALA A 340 -18.86 0.39 2.50
N VAL A 341 -19.24 1.36 1.66
CA VAL A 341 -18.53 2.63 1.47
C VAL A 341 -19.49 3.82 1.60
N PRO A 342 -19.87 4.19 2.84
CA PRO A 342 -20.86 5.27 3.07
C PRO A 342 -20.47 6.61 2.43
N SER A 343 -19.19 6.92 2.31
CA SER A 343 -18.70 8.14 1.65
C SER A 343 -19.04 8.23 0.15
N LYS A 344 -19.36 7.10 -0.48
CA LYS A 344 -19.74 7.00 -1.90
C LYS A 344 -21.22 6.62 -2.09
N ALA A 345 -21.96 6.47 -1.01
CA ALA A 345 -23.30 5.89 -1.03
C ALA A 345 -24.28 6.67 -1.91
N VAL A 346 -24.24 8.02 -1.87
CA VAL A 346 -25.09 8.88 -2.72
C VAL A 346 -24.91 8.52 -4.20
N VAL A 347 -23.68 8.53 -4.68
CA VAL A 347 -23.36 8.22 -6.09
C VAL A 347 -23.76 6.80 -6.46
N LEU A 348 -23.56 5.83 -5.56
CA LEU A 348 -23.90 4.43 -5.79
C LEU A 348 -25.40 4.19 -5.87
N TYR A 349 -26.20 4.82 -5.03
CA TYR A 349 -27.67 4.76 -5.12
C TYR A 349 -28.18 5.44 -6.39
N VAL A 350 -27.60 6.57 -6.82
CA VAL A 350 -27.92 7.20 -8.11
C VAL A 350 -27.57 6.26 -9.27
N GLN A 351 -26.45 5.56 -9.21
CA GLN A 351 -26.10 4.56 -10.22
C GLN A 351 -27.09 3.39 -10.24
N ALA A 352 -27.53 2.90 -9.08
CA ALA A 352 -28.57 1.86 -8.99
C ALA A 352 -29.88 2.30 -9.63
N ALA A 353 -30.33 3.53 -9.36
CA ALA A 353 -31.49 4.13 -9.98
C ALA A 353 -31.34 4.23 -11.52
N ASN A 354 -30.15 4.61 -12.00
CA ASN A 354 -29.86 4.67 -13.42
C ASN A 354 -29.87 3.29 -14.10
N VAL A 355 -29.38 2.23 -13.42
CA VAL A 355 -29.48 0.84 -13.92
C VAL A 355 -30.93 0.43 -14.07
N LEU A 356 -31.78 0.74 -13.09
CA LEU A 356 -33.22 0.41 -13.15
C LEU A 356 -33.95 1.17 -14.24
N SER A 357 -33.53 2.40 -14.54
CA SER A 357 -34.17 3.25 -15.56
C SER A 357 -33.91 2.84 -17.00
N GLN A 358 -33.03 1.86 -17.24
CA GLN A 358 -32.68 1.39 -18.59
C GLN A 358 -33.76 0.44 -19.15
N GLY A 359 -33.86 0.42 -20.50
CA GLY A 359 -34.71 -0.51 -21.25
C GLY A 359 -36.14 0.01 -21.49
N THR A 360 -36.97 -0.85 -22.06
CA THR A 360 -38.32 -0.48 -22.55
C THR A 360 -39.41 -0.59 -21.49
N THR A 361 -39.22 -1.47 -20.50
CA THR A 361 -40.14 -1.65 -19.38
C THR A 361 -39.44 -1.29 -18.08
N VAL A 362 -39.76 -0.09 -17.58
CA VAL A 362 -39.10 0.48 -16.40
C VAL A 362 -40.06 0.55 -15.23
N ASP A 363 -39.63 0.01 -14.08
CA ASP A 363 -40.32 0.23 -12.80
C ASP A 363 -39.86 1.56 -12.21
N TRP A 364 -40.59 2.63 -12.56
CA TRP A 364 -40.30 3.99 -12.07
C TRP A 364 -40.45 4.16 -10.56
N LYS A 365 -41.22 3.30 -9.90
CA LYS A 365 -41.28 3.30 -8.42
C LYS A 365 -39.98 2.81 -7.82
N ALA A 366 -39.40 1.75 -8.37
CA ALA A 366 -38.10 1.25 -7.94
C ALA A 366 -36.98 2.28 -8.24
N VAL A 367 -37.00 2.94 -9.41
CA VAL A 367 -36.07 4.05 -9.72
C VAL A 367 -36.15 5.17 -8.67
N LYS A 368 -37.40 5.57 -8.32
CA LYS A 368 -37.61 6.61 -7.30
C LYS A 368 -37.09 6.16 -5.93
N ALA A 369 -37.31 4.92 -5.57
CA ALA A 369 -36.87 4.40 -4.27
C ALA A 369 -35.34 4.44 -4.10
N GLU A 370 -34.57 4.12 -5.16
CA GLU A 370 -33.11 4.24 -5.12
C GLU A 370 -32.67 5.72 -5.03
N ALA A 371 -33.32 6.60 -5.80
CA ALA A 371 -33.03 8.03 -5.70
C ALA A 371 -33.34 8.58 -4.28
N ASP A 372 -34.40 8.09 -3.62
CA ASP A 372 -34.74 8.48 -2.26
C ASP A 372 -33.69 8.04 -1.24
N LYS A 373 -33.06 6.87 -1.42
CA LYS A 373 -31.94 6.43 -0.58
C LYS A 373 -30.76 7.41 -0.67
N ALA A 374 -30.46 7.89 -1.89
CA ALA A 374 -29.44 8.92 -2.08
C ALA A 374 -29.83 10.24 -1.41
N LEU A 375 -31.09 10.67 -1.58
CA LEU A 375 -31.59 11.93 -1.00
C LEU A 375 -31.73 11.88 0.53
N ALA A 376 -31.88 10.70 1.12
CA ALA A 376 -31.84 10.54 2.56
C ALA A 376 -30.46 10.83 3.15
N ILE A 377 -29.38 10.70 2.34
CA ILE A 377 -28.00 10.99 2.75
C ILE A 377 -27.66 12.45 2.41
N ASP A 378 -27.93 12.86 1.17
CA ASP A 378 -27.77 14.25 0.72
C ASP A 378 -29.02 14.72 -0.02
N ALA A 379 -29.86 15.42 0.72
CA ALA A 379 -31.13 15.95 0.21
C ALA A 379 -30.93 16.95 -0.96
N ASN A 380 -29.73 17.52 -1.12
CA ASN A 380 -29.40 18.53 -2.12
C ASN A 380 -28.64 17.95 -3.33
N ASP A 381 -28.31 16.65 -3.33
CA ASP A 381 -27.62 16.07 -4.49
C ASP A 381 -28.44 16.30 -5.77
N ALA A 382 -27.82 16.96 -6.76
CA ALA A 382 -28.50 17.39 -7.96
C ALA A 382 -28.94 16.21 -8.83
N ARG A 383 -28.10 15.17 -8.94
CA ARG A 383 -28.39 14.00 -9.77
C ARG A 383 -29.47 13.12 -9.15
N ALA A 384 -29.46 12.94 -7.83
CA ALA A 384 -30.51 12.23 -7.13
C ALA A 384 -31.86 12.95 -7.26
N ASN A 385 -31.91 14.27 -7.08
CA ASN A 385 -33.10 15.08 -7.30
C ASN A 385 -33.58 14.99 -8.77
N TYR A 386 -32.67 15.04 -9.75
CA TYR A 386 -33.00 14.86 -11.14
C TYR A 386 -33.66 13.50 -11.40
N VAL A 387 -33.05 12.41 -10.96
CA VAL A 387 -33.54 11.03 -11.15
C VAL A 387 -34.91 10.87 -10.47
N ALA A 388 -35.08 11.39 -9.24
CA ALA A 388 -36.37 11.36 -8.52
C ALA A 388 -37.46 12.12 -9.28
N GLY A 389 -37.15 13.30 -9.82
CA GLY A 389 -38.06 14.07 -10.63
C GLY A 389 -38.48 13.37 -11.93
N ILE A 390 -37.52 12.77 -12.65
CA ILE A 390 -37.80 11.99 -13.87
C ILE A 390 -38.65 10.74 -13.52
N ALA A 391 -38.38 10.06 -12.41
CA ALA A 391 -39.16 8.91 -12.00
C ALA A 391 -40.62 9.28 -11.72
N LEU A 392 -40.88 10.38 -11.04
CA LEU A 392 -42.24 10.89 -10.79
C LEU A 392 -42.94 11.34 -12.09
N ALA A 393 -42.25 12.06 -12.97
CA ALA A 393 -42.77 12.46 -14.23
C ALA A 393 -43.26 11.27 -15.10
N ASN A 394 -42.49 10.17 -15.09
CA ASN A 394 -42.86 8.94 -15.81
C ASN A 394 -43.96 8.13 -15.09
N GLN A 395 -44.23 8.40 -13.82
CA GLN A 395 -45.40 7.90 -13.07
C GLN A 395 -46.63 8.79 -13.26
N SER A 396 -46.57 9.80 -14.16
CA SER A 396 -47.64 10.79 -14.42
C SER A 396 -47.87 11.76 -13.24
N ASP A 397 -46.95 11.83 -12.28
CA ASP A 397 -46.98 12.81 -11.21
C ASP A 397 -46.16 14.06 -11.56
N SER A 398 -46.67 14.85 -12.48
CA SER A 398 -46.02 16.10 -12.88
C SER A 398 -45.87 17.12 -11.77
N LYS A 399 -46.86 17.18 -10.86
CA LYS A 399 -46.83 18.10 -9.69
C LYS A 399 -45.73 17.73 -8.70
N GLY A 400 -45.58 16.44 -8.41
CA GLY A 400 -44.51 15.94 -7.57
C GLY A 400 -43.10 16.03 -8.19
N ALA A 401 -43.01 15.92 -9.55
CA ALA A 401 -41.73 15.94 -10.26
C ALA A 401 -41.08 17.34 -10.27
N ILE A 402 -41.86 18.39 -10.48
CA ILE A 402 -41.36 19.77 -10.66
C ILE A 402 -40.47 20.24 -9.51
N PRO A 403 -40.85 20.09 -8.22
CA PRO A 403 -40.00 20.52 -7.12
C PRO A 403 -38.63 19.85 -7.11
N TYR A 404 -38.53 18.54 -7.39
CA TYR A 404 -37.28 17.82 -7.48
C TYR A 404 -36.40 18.33 -8.62
N LEU A 405 -36.97 18.55 -9.81
CA LEU A 405 -36.22 19.08 -10.96
C LEU A 405 -35.72 20.51 -10.73
N GLN A 406 -36.53 21.38 -10.10
CA GLN A 406 -36.09 22.70 -9.69
C GLN A 406 -34.97 22.68 -8.67
N LYS A 407 -35.05 21.76 -7.71
CA LYS A 407 -33.99 21.55 -6.72
C LYS A 407 -32.72 21.02 -7.36
N ALA A 408 -32.83 20.09 -8.31
CA ALA A 408 -31.69 19.62 -9.12
C ALA A 408 -31.02 20.78 -9.85
N LYS A 409 -31.81 21.68 -10.47
CA LYS A 409 -31.30 22.87 -11.18
C LYS A 409 -30.54 23.81 -10.26
N ALA A 410 -31.07 24.05 -9.05
CA ALA A 410 -30.46 24.92 -8.06
C ALA A 410 -29.13 24.39 -7.52
N ASN A 411 -28.90 23.06 -7.54
CA ASN A 411 -27.76 22.42 -6.92
C ASN A 411 -26.81 21.75 -7.93
N MET A 412 -27.04 21.87 -9.26
CA MET A 412 -26.22 21.20 -10.28
C MET A 412 -24.79 21.75 -10.44
N GLY A 413 -24.49 22.89 -9.81
CA GLY A 413 -23.21 23.56 -9.90
C GLY A 413 -22.83 23.90 -11.35
N SER A 414 -21.65 23.48 -11.80
CA SER A 414 -21.15 23.71 -13.17
C SER A 414 -21.47 22.57 -14.15
N ASP A 415 -22.32 21.58 -13.79
CA ASP A 415 -22.69 20.46 -14.68
C ASP A 415 -23.69 20.94 -15.76
N ALA A 416 -23.15 21.54 -16.81
CA ALA A 416 -23.96 22.10 -17.92
C ALA A 416 -24.79 21.03 -18.64
N SER A 417 -24.30 19.78 -18.73
CA SER A 417 -25.04 18.68 -19.35
C SER A 417 -26.30 18.34 -18.56
N LEU A 418 -26.14 18.19 -17.24
CA LEU A 418 -27.27 17.96 -16.36
C LEU A 418 -28.27 19.13 -16.42
N GLY A 419 -27.77 20.36 -16.54
CA GLY A 419 -28.59 21.55 -16.67
C GLY A 419 -29.51 21.53 -17.91
N VAL A 420 -28.99 21.11 -19.06
CA VAL A 420 -29.75 20.94 -20.32
C VAL A 420 -30.86 19.89 -20.15
N ASP A 421 -30.53 18.75 -19.53
CA ASP A 421 -31.48 17.67 -19.30
C ASP A 421 -32.61 18.09 -18.36
N ILE A 422 -32.28 18.83 -17.28
CA ILE A 422 -33.27 19.36 -16.34
C ILE A 422 -34.21 20.36 -17.05
N ASP A 423 -33.66 21.29 -17.81
CA ASP A 423 -34.47 22.30 -18.54
C ASP A 423 -35.42 21.65 -19.53
N ALA A 424 -34.94 20.64 -20.26
CA ALA A 424 -35.77 19.85 -21.16
C ALA A 424 -36.91 19.13 -20.44
N ALA A 425 -36.63 18.58 -19.26
CA ALA A 425 -37.63 17.89 -18.44
C ALA A 425 -38.69 18.88 -17.90
N LEU A 426 -38.27 20.02 -17.32
CA LEU A 426 -39.16 21.07 -16.85
C LEU A 426 -40.05 21.61 -17.93
N LYS A 427 -39.49 21.89 -19.10
CA LYS A 427 -40.25 22.35 -20.29
C LYS A 427 -41.35 21.36 -20.70
N LYS A 428 -41.04 20.07 -20.72
CA LYS A 428 -42.03 19.00 -21.02
C LYS A 428 -43.17 18.94 -20.02
N LEU A 429 -42.92 19.31 -18.77
CA LEU A 429 -43.92 19.35 -17.71
C LEU A 429 -44.68 20.66 -17.62
N GLY A 430 -44.42 21.59 -18.57
CA GLY A 430 -45.06 22.91 -18.59
C GLY A 430 -44.57 23.87 -17.50
N ALA A 431 -43.45 23.58 -16.88
CA ALA A 431 -42.83 24.46 -15.88
C ALA A 431 -41.73 25.30 -16.53
N ALA A 432 -41.68 26.59 -16.21
CA ALA A 432 -40.60 27.45 -16.66
C ALA A 432 -39.29 27.04 -15.94
N PRO A 433 -38.15 26.96 -16.66
CA PRO A 433 -36.86 26.86 -16.01
C PRO A 433 -36.64 28.17 -15.20
N LYS A 434 -36.46 28.03 -13.88
CA LYS A 434 -36.09 29.13 -13.00
C LYS A 434 -34.60 29.39 -13.01
#